data_03a32160443695e56fbda15711b51bb6
#
_entry.id   03a32160443695e56fbda15711b51bb6
#
_cell.length_a   1.000
_cell.length_b   1.000
_cell.length_c   1.000
_cell.angle_alpha   90.00
_cell.angle_beta   90.00
_cell.angle_gamma   90.00
#
_symmetry.space_group_name_H-M   'P 1'
#
loop_
_entity.id
_entity.type
_entity.pdbx_description
1 polymer ?
#
loop_
_entity_poly.entity_id
_entity_poly.type
_entity_poly.pdbx_seq_one_letter_code
_entity_poly.pdbx_strand_id
1 'polypeptide(L)'
;MAQEIERKFLVLDSSYKGLAASHSHIRQAYISSNGGPTVRVRIRDDHAYITIKGPSADGGLSRYEFETEIPVSDAEDLMLISEPGVIDKTRWIVPTSCGLVFEVDEFHADNEGLVMAEIELSRPDEPFTRLPFIGLEVTGDRRYYNSHLRRYPYKSWDKNHQT
;
A
#
# COMPACT_ATOMS: atom_id res chain seq x y z
N MET A 1 12.84 18.03 -1.46
CA MET A 1 12.86 16.57 -1.46
C MET A 1 11.42 16.07 -1.40
N ALA A 2 11.04 15.20 -2.34
CA ALA A 2 9.68 14.66 -2.37
C ALA A 2 9.43 13.80 -1.13
N GLN A 3 8.32 14.02 -0.45
CA GLN A 3 8.00 13.31 0.79
C GLN A 3 6.55 12.83 0.76
N GLU A 4 6.37 11.55 1.07
CA GLU A 4 5.06 10.95 1.20
C GLU A 4 4.61 11.02 2.66
N ILE A 5 3.39 11.48 2.88
CA ILE A 5 2.75 11.50 4.18
C ILE A 5 1.43 10.75 4.03
N GLU A 6 1.29 9.61 4.72
CA GLU A 6 0.08 8.81 4.61
C GLU A 6 -0.35 8.24 5.96
N ARG A 7 -1.67 8.02 6.08
CA ARG A 7 -2.23 7.31 7.22
C ARG A 7 -2.92 6.05 6.73
N LYS A 8 -2.87 5.00 7.52
CA LYS A 8 -3.28 3.65 7.15
C LYS A 8 -4.30 3.12 8.16
N PHE A 9 -5.36 2.49 7.64
CA PHE A 9 -6.48 2.01 8.44
C PHE A 9 -6.89 0.60 8.01
N LEU A 10 -7.40 -0.17 8.95
CA LEU A 10 -8.13 -1.39 8.62
C LEU A 10 -9.51 -1.01 8.10
N VAL A 11 -10.13 -1.93 7.36
CA VAL A 11 -11.42 -1.69 6.70
C VAL A 11 -12.47 -2.59 7.34
N LEU A 12 -13.60 -1.99 7.73
CA LEU A 12 -14.66 -2.66 8.48
C LEU A 12 -15.58 -3.54 7.61
N ASP A 13 -15.84 -3.10 6.37
CA ASP A 13 -16.78 -3.78 5.48
C ASP A 13 -16.49 -3.46 4.02
N SER A 14 -17.29 -4.01 3.10
CA SER A 14 -17.08 -3.86 1.66
C SER A 14 -17.77 -2.65 1.03
N SER A 15 -18.28 -1.72 1.83
CA SER A 15 -19.02 -0.55 1.30
C SER A 15 -18.15 0.36 0.42
N TYR A 16 -16.82 0.28 0.54
CA TYR A 16 -15.90 1.02 -0.31
C TYR A 16 -16.13 0.72 -1.80
N LYS A 17 -16.56 -0.48 -2.15
CA LYS A 17 -16.76 -0.88 -3.55
C LYS A 17 -17.84 -0.04 -4.22
N GLY A 18 -18.94 0.24 -3.51
CA GLY A 18 -20.02 1.08 -4.01
C GLY A 18 -19.68 2.56 -4.06
N LEU A 19 -18.67 3.00 -3.31
CA LEU A 19 -18.24 4.39 -3.23
C LEU A 19 -17.05 4.70 -4.15
N ALA A 20 -16.41 3.68 -4.71
CA ALA A 20 -15.21 3.83 -5.51
C ALA A 20 -15.51 4.46 -6.87
N ALA A 21 -14.61 5.32 -7.33
CA ALA A 21 -14.65 5.90 -8.66
C ALA A 21 -13.97 4.97 -9.69
N SER A 22 -13.01 4.16 -9.26
CA SER A 22 -12.26 3.27 -10.14
C SER A 22 -11.54 2.20 -9.33
N HIS A 23 -10.99 1.21 -10.03
CA HIS A 23 -10.12 0.22 -9.42
C HIS A 23 -9.07 -0.25 -10.43
N SER A 24 -7.97 -0.79 -9.93
CA SER A 24 -6.88 -1.32 -10.75
C SER A 24 -6.26 -2.54 -10.10
N HIS A 25 -5.67 -3.41 -10.91
CA HIS A 25 -4.93 -4.57 -10.44
C HIS A 25 -3.46 -4.21 -10.29
N ILE A 26 -2.86 -4.57 -9.16
CA ILE A 26 -1.47 -4.27 -8.84
C ILE A 26 -0.75 -5.57 -8.48
N ARG A 27 0.41 -5.79 -9.12
CA ARG A 27 1.41 -6.75 -8.68
C ARG A 27 2.68 -5.97 -8.35
N GLN A 28 3.30 -6.27 -7.22
CA GLN A 28 4.53 -5.57 -6.84
C GLN A 28 5.50 -6.49 -6.13
N ALA A 29 6.79 -6.24 -6.37
CA ALA A 29 7.89 -6.99 -5.81
C ALA A 29 8.96 -6.02 -5.31
N TYR A 30 9.86 -6.51 -4.47
CA TYR A 30 10.87 -5.68 -3.82
C TYR A 30 12.28 -6.14 -4.23
N ILE A 31 13.04 -5.22 -4.82
CA ILE A 31 14.46 -5.46 -5.12
C ILE A 31 15.26 -5.39 -3.83
N SER A 32 14.93 -4.44 -2.95
CA SER A 32 15.57 -4.26 -1.66
C SER A 32 14.57 -3.73 -0.65
N SER A 33 14.55 -4.32 0.56
CA SER A 33 13.64 -3.89 1.62
C SER A 33 14.21 -4.10 3.02
N ASN A 34 15.50 -4.48 3.12
CA ASN A 34 16.15 -4.82 4.40
C ASN A 34 17.07 -3.71 4.87
N GLY A 35 16.60 -2.92 5.84
CA GLY A 35 17.46 -2.03 6.62
C GLY A 35 17.93 -0.77 5.91
N GLY A 36 17.69 -0.62 4.62
CA GLY A 36 18.03 0.56 3.84
C GLY A 36 16.80 1.10 3.14
N PRO A 37 16.98 1.87 2.08
CA PRO A 37 15.86 2.29 1.24
C PRO A 37 15.12 1.10 0.66
N THR A 38 13.80 1.21 0.59
CA THR A 38 12.97 0.21 -0.08
C THR A 38 12.96 0.51 -1.57
N VAL A 39 13.29 -0.49 -2.39
CA VAL A 39 13.23 -0.40 -3.85
C VAL A 39 12.17 -1.37 -4.35
N ARG A 40 11.11 -0.83 -4.94
CA ARG A 40 9.91 -1.57 -5.35
C ARG A 40 9.69 -1.47 -6.85
N VAL A 41 9.31 -2.59 -7.47
CA VAL A 41 8.82 -2.65 -8.84
C VAL A 41 7.33 -2.96 -8.78
N ARG A 42 6.51 -2.19 -9.49
CA ARG A 42 5.05 -2.36 -9.50
C ARG A 42 4.54 -2.37 -10.92
N ILE A 43 3.64 -3.31 -11.22
CA ILE A 43 2.85 -3.29 -12.43
C ILE A 43 1.41 -3.02 -12.02
N ARG A 44 0.87 -1.89 -12.50
CA ARG A 44 -0.54 -1.52 -12.28
C ARG A 44 -1.23 -1.54 -13.64
N ASP A 45 -2.09 -2.53 -13.83
CA ASP A 45 -2.74 -2.81 -15.12
C ASP A 45 -1.68 -2.94 -16.22
N ASP A 46 -1.56 -1.98 -17.15
CA ASP A 46 -0.62 -2.00 -18.27
C ASP A 46 0.52 -0.98 -18.13
N HIS A 47 0.72 -0.43 -16.94
CA HIS A 47 1.81 0.52 -16.64
C HIS A 47 2.70 -0.04 -15.54
N ALA A 48 3.99 0.33 -15.57
CA ALA A 48 4.94 -0.15 -14.58
C ALA A 48 5.81 0.98 -14.04
N TYR A 49 6.26 0.82 -12.78
CA TYR A 49 6.99 1.87 -12.04
C TYR A 49 8.07 1.26 -11.16
N ILE A 50 9.18 1.99 -11.03
CA ILE A 50 10.15 1.79 -9.94
C ILE A 50 9.91 2.87 -8.91
N THR A 51 9.81 2.46 -7.64
CA THR A 51 9.64 3.37 -6.51
C THR A 51 10.74 3.12 -5.50
N ILE A 52 11.39 4.18 -5.05
CA ILE A 52 12.43 4.13 -4.01
C ILE A 52 11.93 4.95 -2.83
N LYS A 53 11.83 4.32 -1.66
CA LYS A 53 11.38 4.98 -0.43
C LYS A 53 12.46 4.93 0.62
N GLY A 54 12.71 6.09 1.24
CA GLY A 54 13.62 6.19 2.36
C GLY A 54 13.03 5.62 3.65
N PRO A 55 13.77 5.69 4.76
CA PRO A 55 13.26 5.23 6.05
C PRO A 55 12.07 6.05 6.51
N SER A 56 11.16 5.41 7.25
CA SER A 56 10.01 6.09 7.83
C SER A 56 10.43 7.09 8.90
N ALA A 57 9.71 8.20 8.98
CA ALA A 57 9.86 9.22 10.01
C ALA A 57 8.50 9.48 10.65
N ASP A 58 8.48 10.18 11.80
CA ASP A 58 7.25 10.57 12.50
C ASP A 58 6.33 9.37 12.79
N GLY A 59 6.92 8.28 13.31
CA GLY A 59 6.17 7.09 13.68
C GLY A 59 5.58 6.32 12.50
N GLY A 60 6.19 6.44 11.32
CA GLY A 60 5.72 5.79 10.11
C GLY A 60 4.80 6.65 9.26
N LEU A 61 4.55 7.89 9.69
CA LEU A 61 3.64 8.80 9.00
C LEU A 61 4.22 9.31 7.68
N SER A 62 5.52 9.59 7.61
CA SER A 62 6.16 10.18 6.44
C SER A 62 7.45 9.48 6.05
N ARG A 63 7.81 9.57 4.77
CA ARG A 63 9.06 9.06 4.22
C ARG A 63 9.34 9.70 2.86
N TYR A 64 10.63 9.81 2.50
CA TYR A 64 11.03 10.24 1.17
C TYR A 64 10.55 9.22 0.13
N GLU A 65 10.01 9.69 -0.99
CA GLU A 65 9.60 8.84 -2.10
C GLU A 65 10.09 9.41 -3.42
N PHE A 66 10.68 8.56 -4.24
CA PHE A 66 11.00 8.82 -5.66
C PHE A 66 10.33 7.74 -6.49
N GLU A 67 9.68 8.13 -7.60
CA GLU A 67 9.02 7.17 -8.49
C GLU A 67 9.23 7.57 -9.94
N THR A 68 9.47 6.58 -10.81
CA THR A 68 9.56 6.78 -12.26
C THR A 68 8.89 5.62 -12.99
N GLU A 69 8.28 5.94 -14.13
CA GLU A 69 7.68 4.92 -14.98
C GLU A 69 8.77 4.19 -15.77
N ILE A 70 8.57 2.87 -15.97
CA ILE A 70 9.43 2.02 -16.79
C ILE A 70 8.58 1.17 -17.72
N PRO A 71 9.16 0.62 -18.80
CA PRO A 71 8.43 -0.34 -19.63
C PRO A 71 7.99 -1.57 -18.84
N VAL A 72 6.80 -2.10 -19.15
CA VAL A 72 6.27 -3.29 -18.48
C VAL A 72 7.21 -4.48 -18.64
N SER A 73 7.84 -4.62 -19.83
CA SER A 73 8.80 -5.70 -20.07
C SER A 73 10.00 -5.64 -19.12
N ASP A 74 10.49 -4.45 -18.81
CA ASP A 74 11.58 -4.28 -17.84
C ASP A 74 11.12 -4.64 -16.43
N ALA A 75 9.89 -4.26 -16.08
CA ALA A 75 9.32 -4.60 -14.78
C ALA A 75 9.17 -6.12 -14.60
N GLU A 76 8.72 -6.82 -15.64
CA GLU A 76 8.61 -8.29 -15.59
C GLU A 76 9.98 -8.94 -15.36
N ASP A 77 11.02 -8.45 -16.05
CA ASP A 77 12.38 -8.95 -15.86
C ASP A 77 12.90 -8.67 -14.44
N LEU A 78 12.66 -7.47 -13.93
CA LEU A 78 13.06 -7.09 -12.57
C LEU A 78 12.35 -7.92 -11.51
N MET A 79 11.08 -8.29 -11.74
CA MET A 79 10.36 -9.17 -10.81
C MET A 79 10.99 -10.55 -10.70
N LEU A 80 11.63 -11.04 -11.77
CA LEU A 80 12.32 -12.35 -11.74
C LEU A 80 13.54 -12.34 -10.83
N ILE A 81 14.19 -11.19 -10.65
CA ILE A 81 15.39 -11.07 -9.80
C ILE A 81 15.10 -10.43 -8.44
N SER A 82 13.85 -10.15 -8.14
CA SER A 82 13.45 -9.51 -6.88
C SER A 82 13.52 -10.48 -5.71
N GLU A 83 13.44 -9.92 -4.49
CA GLU A 83 13.31 -10.72 -3.28
C GLU A 83 12.04 -11.57 -3.34
N PRO A 84 12.01 -12.74 -2.67
CA PRO A 84 10.85 -13.64 -2.72
C PRO A 84 9.56 -12.97 -2.22
N GLY A 85 8.44 -13.39 -2.80
CA GLY A 85 7.11 -12.94 -2.43
C GLY A 85 6.66 -11.74 -3.25
N VAL A 86 5.61 -11.93 -4.03
CA VAL A 86 4.99 -10.87 -4.81
C VAL A 86 3.67 -10.50 -4.14
N ILE A 87 3.43 -9.22 -3.97
CA ILE A 87 2.14 -8.71 -3.49
C ILE A 87 1.20 -8.61 -4.69
N ASP A 88 0.01 -9.18 -4.54
CA ASP A 88 -1.06 -9.12 -5.53
C ASP A 88 -2.27 -8.51 -4.85
N LYS A 89 -2.79 -7.41 -5.41
CA LYS A 89 -3.92 -6.70 -4.81
C LYS A 89 -4.73 -5.95 -5.86
N THR A 90 -5.98 -5.63 -5.50
CA THR A 90 -6.82 -4.70 -6.24
C THR A 90 -6.91 -3.41 -5.44
N ARG A 91 -6.61 -2.29 -6.07
CA ARG A 91 -6.70 -0.97 -5.44
C ARG A 91 -7.96 -0.27 -5.90
N TRP A 92 -8.78 0.14 -4.94
CA TRP A 92 -10.00 0.89 -5.16
C TRP A 92 -9.77 2.34 -4.78
N ILE A 93 -10.13 3.26 -5.67
CA ILE A 93 -9.97 4.70 -5.44
C ILE A 93 -11.32 5.25 -4.96
N VAL A 94 -11.37 5.70 -3.72
CA VAL A 94 -12.60 6.17 -3.09
C VAL A 94 -12.46 7.67 -2.75
N PRO A 95 -13.12 8.55 -3.52
CA PRO A 95 -13.03 9.99 -3.26
C PRO A 95 -13.78 10.37 -1.97
N THR A 96 -13.33 11.47 -1.36
CA THR A 96 -13.98 12.05 -0.20
C THR A 96 -14.52 13.43 -0.55
N SER A 97 -15.42 13.96 0.31
CA SER A 97 -15.97 15.29 0.11
C SER A 97 -14.96 16.41 0.30
N CYS A 98 -13.82 16.14 0.94
CA CYS A 98 -12.77 17.16 1.19
C CYS A 98 -11.71 17.21 0.09
N GLY A 99 -11.89 16.48 -1.02
CA GLY A 99 -10.96 16.50 -2.15
C GLY A 99 -9.82 15.47 -2.02
N LEU A 100 -9.67 14.82 -0.89
CA LEU A 100 -8.71 13.73 -0.70
C LEU A 100 -9.35 12.42 -1.13
N VAL A 101 -8.51 11.41 -1.41
CA VAL A 101 -9.00 10.08 -1.78
C VAL A 101 -8.43 9.03 -0.85
N PHE A 102 -9.24 8.00 -0.55
CA PHE A 102 -8.73 6.77 0.05
C PHE A 102 -8.35 5.81 -1.06
N GLU A 103 -7.19 5.18 -0.89
CA GLU A 103 -6.79 4.02 -1.68
C GLU A 103 -7.06 2.79 -0.85
N VAL A 104 -8.01 1.98 -1.27
CA VAL A 104 -8.40 0.76 -0.54
C VAL A 104 -7.80 -0.43 -1.26
N ASP A 105 -6.88 -1.12 -0.60
CA ASP A 105 -6.19 -2.29 -1.14
C ASP A 105 -6.83 -3.56 -0.61
N GLU A 106 -7.38 -4.32 -1.55
CA GLU A 106 -7.95 -5.65 -1.31
C GLU A 106 -6.91 -6.66 -1.74
N PHE A 107 -6.32 -7.35 -0.78
CA PHE A 107 -5.21 -8.26 -1.04
C PHE A 107 -5.69 -9.62 -1.52
N HIS A 108 -4.88 -10.26 -2.37
CA HIS A 108 -5.12 -11.59 -2.95
C HIS A 108 -4.01 -12.55 -2.57
N ALA A 109 -4.12 -13.81 -3.03
CA ALA A 109 -3.13 -14.86 -2.84
C ALA A 109 -2.82 -15.07 -1.35
N ASP A 110 -1.54 -14.97 -0.95
CA ASP A 110 -1.12 -15.24 0.42
C ASP A 110 -1.62 -14.24 1.45
N ASN A 111 -2.09 -13.08 1.00
CA ASN A 111 -2.62 -12.03 1.87
C ASN A 111 -4.15 -11.90 1.78
N GLU A 112 -4.81 -12.86 1.18
CA GLU A 112 -6.26 -12.83 1.03
C GLU A 112 -6.97 -12.70 2.38
N GLY A 113 -8.00 -11.88 2.42
CA GLY A 113 -8.74 -11.56 3.65
C GLY A 113 -8.32 -10.25 4.28
N LEU A 114 -7.17 -9.71 3.89
CA LEU A 114 -6.72 -8.40 4.36
C LEU A 114 -7.22 -7.32 3.42
N VAL A 115 -7.83 -6.27 3.99
CA VAL A 115 -8.23 -5.07 3.27
C VAL A 115 -7.78 -3.87 4.08
N MET A 116 -7.01 -2.99 3.45
CA MET A 116 -6.49 -1.79 4.10
C MET A 116 -6.81 -0.54 3.29
N ALA A 117 -6.96 0.58 3.98
CA ALA A 117 -7.18 1.88 3.35
C ALA A 117 -6.04 2.82 3.72
N GLU A 118 -5.56 3.56 2.73
CA GLU A 118 -4.55 4.59 2.93
C GLU A 118 -5.08 5.93 2.43
N ILE A 119 -4.70 7.01 3.10
CA ILE A 119 -4.97 8.37 2.66
C ILE A 119 -3.67 9.16 2.68
N GLU A 120 -3.33 9.76 1.54
CA GLU A 120 -2.14 10.59 1.41
C GLU A 120 -2.49 12.03 1.76
N LEU A 121 -1.67 12.64 2.60
CA LEU A 121 -1.88 13.98 3.12
C LEU A 121 -0.76 14.90 2.67
N SER A 122 -1.03 16.20 2.62
CA SER A 122 -0.01 17.22 2.31
C SER A 122 0.79 17.62 3.55
N ARG A 123 0.23 17.40 4.73
CA ARG A 123 0.90 17.65 6.02
C ARG A 123 0.36 16.66 7.07
N PRO A 124 1.13 16.41 8.15
CA PRO A 124 0.73 15.39 9.15
C PRO A 124 -0.62 15.63 9.83
N ASP A 125 -1.01 16.88 10.00
CA ASP A 125 -2.23 17.26 10.71
C ASP A 125 -3.38 17.65 9.79
N GLU A 126 -3.28 17.35 8.51
CA GLU A 126 -4.33 17.67 7.56
C GLU A 126 -5.63 16.92 7.90
N PRO A 127 -6.76 17.61 8.08
CA PRO A 127 -8.02 16.95 8.37
C PRO A 127 -8.57 16.22 7.13
N PHE A 128 -9.28 15.13 7.34
CA PHE A 128 -9.93 14.39 6.27
C PHE A 128 -11.26 13.82 6.74
N THR A 129 -12.15 13.56 5.78
CA THR A 129 -13.45 12.94 6.05
C THR A 129 -13.25 11.44 6.31
N ARG A 130 -13.66 10.97 7.48
CA ARG A 130 -13.61 9.56 7.82
C ARG A 130 -14.86 8.86 7.27
N LEU A 131 -14.67 8.01 6.27
CA LEU A 131 -15.77 7.30 5.63
C LEU A 131 -16.23 6.10 6.47
N PRO A 132 -17.48 5.61 6.27
CA PRO A 132 -18.07 4.59 7.17
C PRO A 132 -17.28 3.28 7.26
N PHE A 133 -16.54 2.89 6.23
CA PHE A 133 -15.80 1.63 6.22
C PHE A 133 -14.43 1.73 6.93
N ILE A 134 -14.02 2.91 7.35
CA ILE A 134 -12.72 3.11 7.99
C ILE A 134 -12.75 2.60 9.42
N GLY A 135 -11.83 1.70 9.73
CA GLY A 135 -11.69 1.09 11.05
C GLY A 135 -10.47 1.57 11.80
N LEU A 136 -9.82 0.65 12.51
CA LEU A 136 -8.67 0.95 13.36
C LEU A 136 -7.50 1.51 12.54
N GLU A 137 -6.88 2.57 13.05
CA GLU A 137 -5.67 3.11 12.45
C GLU A 137 -4.47 2.22 12.79
N VAL A 138 -3.68 1.87 11.75
CA VAL A 138 -2.49 1.04 11.88
C VAL A 138 -1.24 1.73 11.29
N THR A 139 -1.27 3.05 11.17
CA THR A 139 -0.13 3.84 10.71
C THR A 139 1.12 3.49 11.53
N GLY A 140 2.21 3.18 10.86
CA GLY A 140 3.48 2.85 11.51
C GLY A 140 3.58 1.41 12.04
N ASP A 141 2.51 0.63 11.97
CA ASP A 141 2.57 -0.79 12.32
C ASP A 141 3.17 -1.57 11.15
N ARG A 142 4.40 -2.05 11.34
CA ARG A 142 5.17 -2.69 10.28
C ARG A 142 4.55 -3.95 9.72
N ARG A 143 3.72 -4.65 10.50
CA ARG A 143 3.04 -5.87 10.03
C ARG A 143 2.23 -5.61 8.77
N TYR A 144 1.72 -4.39 8.62
CA TYR A 144 0.86 -4.00 7.51
C TYR A 144 1.60 -3.37 6.34
N TYR A 145 2.93 -3.26 6.41
CA TYR A 145 3.72 -2.78 5.27
C TYR A 145 3.73 -3.86 4.18
N ASN A 146 3.53 -3.46 2.94
CA ASN A 146 3.56 -4.40 1.82
C ASN A 146 4.89 -5.15 1.74
N SER A 147 6.00 -4.47 2.02
CA SER A 147 7.33 -5.10 2.06
C SER A 147 7.44 -6.18 3.14
N HIS A 148 6.70 -6.07 4.22
CA HIS A 148 6.65 -7.06 5.29
C HIS A 148 5.69 -8.20 4.94
N LEU A 149 4.53 -7.88 4.37
CA LEU A 149 3.49 -8.85 4.02
C LEU A 149 3.97 -9.92 3.03
N ARG A 150 4.91 -9.59 2.17
CA ARG A 150 5.47 -10.58 1.25
C ARG A 150 6.29 -11.66 1.95
N ARG A 151 6.87 -11.36 3.13
CA ARG A 151 7.65 -12.31 3.94
C ARG A 151 6.80 -13.02 4.97
N TYR A 152 5.89 -12.27 5.58
CA TYR A 152 5.02 -12.73 6.66
C TYR A 152 3.59 -12.49 6.24
N PRO A 153 3.06 -13.32 5.33
CA PRO A 153 1.75 -13.08 4.72
C PRO A 153 0.63 -13.20 5.74
N TYR A 154 -0.42 -12.44 5.50
CA TYR A 154 -1.58 -12.32 6.38
C TYR A 154 -2.18 -13.68 6.76
N LYS A 155 -2.21 -14.63 5.83
CA LYS A 155 -2.73 -15.97 6.09
C LYS A 155 -1.95 -16.72 7.17
N SER A 156 -0.67 -16.37 7.38
CA SER A 156 0.16 -17.02 8.38
C SER A 156 0.05 -16.39 9.77
N TRP A 157 -0.66 -15.27 9.91
CA TRP A 157 -0.77 -14.57 11.18
C TRP A 157 -1.66 -15.36 12.16
N ASP A 158 -1.34 -15.23 13.45
CA ASP A 158 -2.23 -15.67 14.52
C ASP A 158 -3.40 -14.71 14.61
N LYS A 159 -4.58 -15.16 14.16
CA LYS A 159 -5.78 -14.34 14.08
C LYS A 159 -6.27 -13.84 15.44
N ASN A 160 -5.84 -14.48 16.54
CA ASN A 160 -6.19 -14.05 17.89
C ASN A 160 -5.51 -12.73 18.28
N HIS A 161 -4.49 -12.30 17.54
CA HIS A 161 -3.70 -11.11 17.83
C HIS A 161 -4.03 -9.92 16.90
N GLN A 162 -5.12 -10.02 16.17
CA GLN A 162 -5.51 -8.99 15.18
C GLN A 162 -6.56 -8.00 15.68
N THR A 163 -6.99 -8.12 16.89
CA THR A 163 -8.00 -7.23 17.47
C THR A 163 -7.39 -5.98 18.07
#